data_e0cf866d398fa77bed80fcef50676fe3
#
_entry.id   e0cf866d398fa77bed80fcef50676fe3
#
_cell.length_a   1.000
_cell.length_b   1.000
_cell.length_c   1.000
_cell.angle_alpha   90.00
_cell.angle_beta   90.00
_cell.angle_gamma   90.00
#
_symmetry.space_group_name_H-M   'P 1'
#
loop_
_entity.id
_entity.type
_entity.pdbx_description
1 polymer ?
#
loop_
_entity_poly.entity_id
_entity_poly.type
_entity_poly.pdbx_seq_one_letter_code
_entity_poly.pdbx_strand_id
1 'polypeptide(L)'
;FFSTSCGTTCRNDDVWGGDKLSYLNDQLETYAETEAKLNSTPVMLDHGYFQIGDGRLSTEEVFRDFIDKKIYVNSIEKEEPMYRWSIDYSKEQMQSAVSQGLPQVAAGCLTFYDKEGNESDAITEFAGQEAEEILGTIKNIIITERGNSGIAQSMVIYGKQGAVKVDGQMAIRQVLYPFEVEIVKQDESRVSGWSLLPSAYFYIEKDKEGAYHLYGGGFGHGVG
;
A
#
# COMPACT_ATOMS: atom_id res chain seq x y z
N PHE A 1 8.08 -4.31 -13.04
CA PHE A 1 7.32 -5.55 -13.16
C PHE A 1 7.05 -6.11 -11.77
N PHE A 2 5.96 -6.84 -11.59
CA PHE A 2 5.79 -7.70 -10.43
C PHE A 2 6.74 -8.90 -10.56
N SER A 3 7.41 -9.24 -9.46
CA SER A 3 8.08 -10.55 -9.34
C SER A 3 7.08 -11.62 -8.91
N THR A 4 6.06 -11.22 -8.13
CA THR A 4 4.89 -12.01 -7.75
C THR A 4 3.72 -11.08 -7.69
N SER A 5 2.64 -11.33 -8.43
CA SER A 5 1.42 -10.54 -8.32
C SER A 5 0.63 -10.89 -7.05
N CYS A 6 -0.25 -10.01 -6.66
CA CYS A 6 -1.24 -10.31 -5.62
C CYS A 6 -2.59 -10.77 -6.19
N GLY A 7 -2.66 -11.07 -7.48
CA GLY A 7 -3.86 -11.42 -8.22
C GLY A 7 -4.45 -10.25 -9.03
N THR A 8 -3.76 -9.11 -9.05
CA THR A 8 -4.11 -7.93 -9.85
C THR A 8 -2.84 -7.19 -10.28
N THR A 9 -2.89 -6.54 -11.42
CA THR A 9 -1.83 -5.66 -11.92
C THR A 9 -2.37 -4.25 -12.14
N CYS A 10 -1.50 -3.26 -12.20
CA CYS A 10 -1.87 -1.88 -12.43
C CYS A 10 -1.30 -1.32 -13.75
N ARG A 11 -1.83 -0.19 -14.14
CA ARG A 11 -1.35 0.59 -15.27
C ARG A 11 0.03 1.18 -15.00
N ASN A 12 0.78 1.44 -16.06
CA ASN A 12 2.09 2.09 -15.98
C ASN A 12 2.01 3.52 -15.41
N ASP A 13 0.96 4.26 -15.77
CA ASP A 13 0.77 5.65 -15.33
C ASP A 13 0.41 5.76 -13.83
N ASP A 14 -0.18 4.72 -13.24
CA ASP A 14 -0.41 4.64 -11.78
C ASP A 14 0.91 4.50 -10.98
N VAL A 15 1.99 4.06 -11.62
CA VAL A 15 3.28 3.79 -10.97
C VAL A 15 4.35 4.80 -11.34
N TRP A 16 4.44 5.16 -12.62
CA TRP A 16 5.52 5.99 -13.14
C TRP A 16 5.03 7.36 -13.64
N GLY A 17 3.72 7.59 -13.68
CA GLY A 17 3.14 8.76 -14.34
C GLY A 17 3.33 8.71 -15.86
N GLY A 18 3.05 9.84 -16.53
CA GLY A 18 3.17 9.97 -17.98
C GLY A 18 1.99 9.37 -18.75
N ASP A 19 2.20 9.05 -20.02
CA ASP A 19 1.14 8.57 -20.90
C ASP A 19 0.75 7.12 -20.61
N LYS A 20 -0.55 6.85 -20.61
CA LYS A 20 -1.09 5.52 -20.50
C LYS A 20 -0.69 4.64 -21.69
N LEU A 21 -0.04 3.53 -21.43
CA LEU A 21 0.28 2.51 -22.42
C LEU A 21 -0.88 1.50 -22.52
N SER A 22 -1.44 1.35 -23.72
CA SER A 22 -2.63 0.54 -23.96
C SER A 22 -2.49 -0.95 -23.66
N TYR A 23 -1.28 -1.45 -23.55
CA TYR A 23 -0.95 -2.85 -23.26
C TYR A 23 -0.57 -3.11 -21.81
N LEU A 24 -0.49 -2.05 -20.96
CA LEU A 24 -0.25 -2.14 -19.52
C LEU A 24 -1.48 -1.59 -18.78
N ASN A 25 -2.45 -2.45 -18.56
CA ASN A 25 -3.74 -2.07 -17.95
C ASN A 25 -3.93 -2.70 -16.59
N ASP A 26 -4.90 -2.12 -15.83
CA ASP A 26 -5.44 -2.76 -14.65
C ASP A 26 -6.16 -4.04 -15.06
N GLN A 27 -5.76 -5.16 -14.50
CA GLN A 27 -6.44 -6.42 -14.73
C GLN A 27 -6.27 -7.40 -13.57
N LEU A 28 -7.25 -8.28 -13.42
CA LEU A 28 -7.14 -9.41 -12.52
C LEU A 28 -6.31 -10.50 -13.20
N GLU A 29 -5.28 -10.96 -12.52
CA GLU A 29 -4.47 -12.09 -12.98
C GLU A 29 -5.13 -13.41 -12.58
N THR A 30 -6.01 -13.89 -13.44
CA THR A 30 -6.77 -15.10 -13.20
C THR A 30 -6.82 -15.98 -14.45
N TYR A 31 -7.15 -17.24 -14.28
CA TYR A 31 -7.41 -18.13 -15.42
C TYR A 31 -8.64 -17.65 -16.19
N ALA A 32 -8.60 -17.70 -17.53
CA ALA A 32 -9.63 -17.18 -18.42
C ALA A 32 -11.05 -17.70 -18.11
N GLU A 33 -11.18 -18.95 -17.69
CA GLU A 33 -12.49 -19.52 -17.27
C GLU A 33 -13.03 -18.86 -16.00
N THR A 34 -12.17 -18.51 -15.07
CA THR A 34 -12.52 -17.82 -13.82
C THR A 34 -12.84 -16.36 -14.11
N GLU A 35 -12.08 -15.71 -14.99
CA GLU A 35 -12.32 -14.36 -15.45
C GLU A 35 -13.70 -14.22 -16.11
N ALA A 36 -14.06 -15.14 -17.02
CA ALA A 36 -15.38 -15.17 -17.64
C ALA A 36 -16.51 -15.32 -16.62
N LYS A 37 -16.33 -16.14 -15.59
CA LYS A 37 -17.30 -16.28 -14.50
C LYS A 37 -17.39 -15.03 -13.63
N LEU A 38 -16.25 -14.44 -13.28
CA LEU A 38 -16.18 -13.20 -12.48
C LEU A 38 -16.85 -12.04 -13.20
N ASN A 39 -16.64 -11.92 -14.52
CA ASN A 39 -17.24 -10.87 -15.34
C ASN A 39 -18.77 -11.04 -15.53
N SER A 40 -19.29 -12.25 -15.40
CA SER A 40 -20.71 -12.57 -15.59
C SER A 40 -21.49 -12.75 -14.29
N THR A 41 -20.81 -12.96 -13.16
CA THR A 41 -21.45 -13.28 -11.88
C THR A 41 -21.08 -12.21 -10.85
N PRO A 42 -22.07 -11.50 -10.27
CA PRO A 42 -21.82 -10.62 -9.14
C PRO A 42 -21.23 -11.43 -7.98
N VAL A 43 -20.10 -10.99 -7.45
CA VAL A 43 -19.54 -11.58 -6.24
C VAL A 43 -20.26 -10.96 -5.05
N MET A 44 -20.87 -11.81 -4.21
CA MET A 44 -21.46 -11.37 -2.95
C MET A 44 -20.35 -11.15 -1.93
N LEU A 45 -20.21 -9.90 -1.50
CA LEU A 45 -19.50 -9.54 -0.27
C LEU A 45 -20.51 -9.54 0.88
N ASP A 46 -20.04 -9.61 2.11
CA ASP A 46 -20.88 -9.49 3.31
C ASP A 46 -21.79 -8.23 3.32
N HIS A 47 -21.45 -7.24 2.50
CA HIS A 47 -22.13 -5.94 2.38
C HIS A 47 -22.73 -5.63 1.01
N GLY A 48 -22.84 -6.61 0.11
CA GLY A 48 -23.47 -6.41 -1.21
C GLY A 48 -22.79 -7.12 -2.38
N TYR A 49 -23.26 -6.79 -3.58
CA TYR A 49 -22.73 -7.35 -4.81
C TYR A 49 -21.59 -6.49 -5.36
N PHE A 50 -20.47 -7.13 -5.69
CA PHE A 50 -19.33 -6.49 -6.32
C PHE A 50 -19.02 -7.18 -7.66
N GLN A 51 -18.91 -6.39 -8.73
CA GLN A 51 -18.41 -6.86 -10.01
C GLN A 51 -16.90 -6.63 -10.07
N ILE A 52 -16.12 -7.70 -10.02
CA ILE A 52 -14.66 -7.63 -10.05
C ILE A 52 -14.14 -7.24 -11.45
N GLY A 53 -14.94 -7.41 -12.51
CA GLY A 53 -14.54 -7.18 -13.89
C GLY A 53 -14.11 -5.75 -14.27
N ASP A 54 -14.34 -4.76 -13.41
CA ASP A 54 -14.01 -3.34 -13.69
C ASP A 54 -12.70 -2.88 -13.04
N GLY A 55 -11.92 -3.78 -12.43
CA GLY A 55 -10.71 -3.39 -11.70
C GLY A 55 -10.95 -2.48 -10.49
N ARG A 56 -12.13 -2.50 -9.90
CA ARG A 56 -12.54 -1.58 -8.83
C ARG A 56 -12.08 -1.98 -7.44
N LEU A 57 -10.79 -2.17 -7.27
CA LEU A 57 -10.19 -2.31 -5.94
C LEU A 57 -9.81 -0.96 -5.32
N SER A 58 -10.34 0.14 -5.85
CA SER A 58 -9.97 1.51 -5.45
C SER A 58 -10.57 1.94 -4.10
N THR A 59 -11.54 1.23 -3.57
CA THR A 59 -12.06 1.50 -2.22
C THR A 59 -11.34 0.67 -1.19
N GLU A 60 -11.10 1.25 -0.01
CA GLU A 60 -10.39 0.57 1.08
C GLU A 60 -11.10 -0.72 1.51
N GLU A 61 -12.44 -0.70 1.62
CA GLU A 61 -13.24 -1.84 2.02
C GLU A 61 -13.08 -3.03 1.05
N VAL A 62 -13.27 -2.78 -0.24
CA VAL A 62 -13.16 -3.80 -1.28
C VAL A 62 -11.74 -4.34 -1.38
N PHE A 63 -10.74 -3.47 -1.25
CA PHE A 63 -9.35 -3.88 -1.27
C PHE A 63 -8.99 -4.78 -0.07
N ARG A 64 -9.49 -4.46 1.13
CA ARG A 64 -9.32 -5.31 2.31
C ARG A 64 -9.91 -6.69 2.10
N ASP A 65 -11.15 -6.77 1.62
CA ASP A 65 -11.82 -8.05 1.34
C ASP A 65 -11.07 -8.87 0.27
N PHE A 66 -10.45 -8.20 -0.70
CA PHE A 66 -9.59 -8.85 -1.68
C PHE A 66 -8.30 -9.43 -1.05
N ILE A 67 -7.61 -8.67 -0.21
CA ILE A 67 -6.40 -9.14 0.47
C ILE A 67 -6.73 -10.26 1.45
N ASP A 68 -7.82 -10.15 2.21
CA ASP A 68 -8.29 -11.15 3.17
C ASP A 68 -8.85 -12.43 2.52
N LYS A 69 -8.80 -12.50 1.18
CA LYS A 69 -9.32 -13.63 0.40
C LYS A 69 -10.84 -13.86 0.56
N LYS A 70 -11.59 -12.86 1.00
CA LYS A 70 -13.05 -12.90 1.01
C LYS A 70 -13.60 -12.80 -0.41
N ILE A 71 -12.88 -12.12 -1.30
CA ILE A 71 -13.11 -12.12 -2.74
C ILE A 71 -12.29 -13.24 -3.34
N TYR A 72 -12.97 -14.24 -3.92
CA TYR A 72 -12.27 -15.35 -4.54
C TYR A 72 -11.75 -14.97 -5.92
N VAL A 73 -10.43 -14.98 -6.07
CA VAL A 73 -9.73 -14.85 -7.33
C VAL A 73 -8.85 -16.07 -7.52
N ASN A 74 -9.08 -16.84 -8.57
CA ASN A 74 -8.23 -17.99 -8.91
C ASN A 74 -6.99 -17.51 -9.68
N SER A 75 -6.15 -16.72 -9.01
CA SER A 75 -4.93 -16.15 -9.58
C SER A 75 -3.92 -17.22 -9.96
N ILE A 76 -3.15 -16.94 -11.02
CA ILE A 76 -2.08 -17.80 -11.52
C ILE A 76 -1.01 -18.00 -10.43
N GLU A 77 -0.68 -16.96 -9.69
CA GLU A 77 0.40 -16.94 -8.68
C GLU A 77 -0.08 -17.14 -7.24
N LYS A 78 -1.32 -17.60 -7.02
CA LYS A 78 -1.91 -17.73 -5.68
C LYS A 78 -1.15 -18.64 -4.71
N GLU A 79 -0.28 -19.52 -5.21
CA GLU A 79 0.54 -20.43 -4.40
C GLU A 79 1.94 -19.87 -4.10
N GLU A 80 2.31 -18.73 -4.71
CA GLU A 80 3.61 -18.11 -4.49
C GLU A 80 3.70 -17.52 -3.07
N PRO A 81 4.83 -17.68 -2.36
CA PRO A 81 4.97 -17.23 -0.97
C PRO A 81 4.63 -15.75 -0.75
N MET A 82 4.98 -14.89 -1.71
CA MET A 82 4.72 -13.45 -1.63
C MET A 82 3.33 -13.03 -2.16
N TYR A 83 2.48 -13.97 -2.54
CA TYR A 83 1.11 -13.67 -2.98
C TYR A 83 0.32 -12.95 -1.88
N ARG A 84 0.57 -13.32 -0.62
CA ARG A 84 0.11 -12.57 0.57
C ARG A 84 1.26 -12.45 1.57
N TRP A 85 1.27 -11.33 2.27
CA TRP A 85 2.25 -11.08 3.32
C TRP A 85 1.66 -10.19 4.41
N SER A 86 2.25 -10.23 5.59
CA SER A 86 1.93 -9.33 6.69
C SER A 86 3.19 -8.84 7.39
N ILE A 87 3.07 -7.69 8.04
CA ILE A 87 4.12 -7.08 8.86
C ILE A 87 3.46 -6.48 10.09
N ASP A 88 4.02 -6.79 11.26
CA ASP A 88 3.60 -6.21 12.53
C ASP A 88 4.67 -5.24 13.02
N TYR A 89 4.26 -4.01 13.33
CA TYR A 89 5.12 -3.00 13.95
C TYR A 89 4.59 -2.66 15.33
N SER A 90 5.46 -2.64 16.34
CA SER A 90 5.15 -1.91 17.54
C SER A 90 5.01 -0.42 17.22
N LYS A 91 4.43 0.33 18.14
CA LYS A 91 4.32 1.79 18.00
C LYS A 91 5.71 2.44 17.79
N GLU A 92 6.70 1.99 18.51
CA GLU A 92 8.08 2.48 18.46
C GLU A 92 8.76 2.11 17.14
N GLN A 93 8.55 0.88 16.65
CA GLN A 93 9.08 0.43 15.36
C GLN A 93 8.47 1.22 14.20
N MET A 94 7.16 1.49 14.23
CA MET A 94 6.51 2.33 13.22
C MET A 94 7.05 3.77 13.27
N GLN A 95 7.23 4.36 14.46
CA GLN A 95 7.84 5.67 14.62
C GLN A 95 9.24 5.69 13.99
N SER A 96 10.08 4.70 14.30
CA SER A 96 11.43 4.57 13.76
C SER A 96 11.44 4.37 12.24
N ALA A 97 10.56 3.53 11.71
CA ALA A 97 10.43 3.31 10.27
C ALA A 97 10.11 4.61 9.53
N VAL A 98 9.12 5.35 9.99
CA VAL A 98 8.73 6.65 9.40
C VAL A 98 9.84 7.68 9.55
N SER A 99 10.48 7.80 10.72
CA SER A 99 11.56 8.76 10.96
C SER A 99 12.76 8.53 10.05
N GLN A 100 13.08 7.29 9.75
CA GLN A 100 14.19 6.93 8.86
C GLN A 100 13.78 6.88 7.38
N GLY A 101 12.53 6.55 7.08
CA GLY A 101 12.01 6.43 5.72
C GLY A 101 11.71 7.77 5.05
N LEU A 102 11.11 8.72 5.77
CA LEU A 102 10.74 10.02 5.21
C LEU A 102 11.91 10.78 4.57
N PRO A 103 13.11 10.86 5.17
CA PRO A 103 14.27 11.52 4.56
C PRO A 103 14.78 10.86 3.28
N GLN A 104 14.37 9.61 3.00
CA GLN A 104 14.75 8.89 1.78
C GLN A 104 13.84 9.20 0.60
N VAL A 105 12.69 9.83 0.84
CA VAL A 105 11.69 10.13 -0.18
C VAL A 105 12.02 11.44 -0.89
N ALA A 106 11.83 11.48 -2.20
CA ALA A 106 11.98 12.71 -2.97
C ALA A 106 11.00 13.79 -2.48
N ALA A 107 11.48 15.01 -2.28
CA ALA A 107 10.69 16.11 -1.73
C ALA A 107 9.36 16.36 -2.49
N GLY A 108 9.37 16.20 -3.82
CA GLY A 108 8.17 16.34 -4.64
C GLY A 108 7.07 15.30 -4.41
N CYS A 109 7.34 14.26 -3.61
CA CYS A 109 6.34 13.25 -3.20
C CYS A 109 5.77 13.53 -1.80
N LEU A 110 6.17 14.61 -1.15
CA LEU A 110 5.79 14.96 0.22
C LEU A 110 5.07 16.31 0.26
N THR A 111 3.94 16.34 0.98
CA THR A 111 3.25 17.60 1.33
C THR A 111 3.04 17.61 2.83
N PHE A 112 3.53 18.67 3.50
CA PHE A 112 3.43 18.82 4.94
C PHE A 112 2.27 19.73 5.33
N TYR A 113 1.67 19.43 6.47
CA TYR A 113 0.56 20.20 7.05
C TYR A 113 0.87 20.49 8.52
N ASP A 114 0.59 21.73 8.94
CA ASP A 114 0.65 22.12 10.35
C ASP A 114 -0.49 21.50 11.18
N LYS A 115 -0.57 21.83 12.46
CA LYS A 115 -1.63 21.34 13.37
C LYS A 115 -3.02 21.82 12.99
N GLU A 116 -3.11 22.95 12.35
CA GLU A 116 -4.32 23.59 11.89
C GLU A 116 -4.79 23.01 10.54
N GLY A 117 -3.94 22.21 9.88
CA GLY A 117 -4.22 21.59 8.59
C GLY A 117 -3.86 22.47 7.40
N ASN A 118 -3.12 23.57 7.61
CA ASN A 118 -2.61 24.39 6.51
C ASN A 118 -1.39 23.72 5.91
N GLU A 119 -1.26 23.80 4.60
CA GLU A 119 -0.06 23.35 3.91
C GLU A 119 1.15 24.17 4.37
N SER A 120 2.22 23.48 4.73
CA SER A 120 3.43 24.08 5.26
C SER A 120 4.53 24.11 4.20
N ASP A 121 5.24 25.24 4.09
CA ASP A 121 6.43 25.41 3.24
C ASP A 121 7.65 24.59 3.73
N ALA A 122 7.48 23.73 4.73
CA ALA A 122 8.52 22.91 5.34
C ALA A 122 9.30 22.01 4.35
N ILE A 123 8.82 21.88 3.10
CA ILE A 123 9.54 21.17 2.03
C ILE A 123 10.96 21.71 1.81
N THR A 124 11.17 23.03 1.97
CA THR A 124 12.49 23.66 1.85
C THR A 124 13.35 23.51 3.10
N GLU A 125 12.74 23.27 4.26
CA GLU A 125 13.42 23.14 5.55
C GLU A 125 13.75 21.69 5.90
N PHE A 126 13.11 20.70 5.22
CA PHE A 126 13.27 19.26 5.52
C PHE A 126 14.69 18.72 5.24
N ALA A 127 15.49 19.43 4.47
CA ALA A 127 16.91 19.10 4.22
C ALA A 127 17.77 19.28 5.48
N GLY A 128 17.37 18.71 6.62
CA GLY A 128 18.12 18.74 7.87
C GLY A 128 17.31 18.64 9.15
N GLN A 129 15.99 18.67 9.09
CA GLN A 129 15.14 18.42 10.27
C GLN A 129 14.76 16.95 10.38
N GLU A 130 14.72 16.41 11.58
CA GLU A 130 14.26 15.06 11.81
C GLU A 130 12.72 14.97 11.65
N ALA A 131 12.22 13.90 11.05
CA ALA A 131 10.77 13.66 10.88
C ALA A 131 10.00 13.79 12.21
N GLU A 132 10.67 13.53 13.33
CA GLU A 132 10.12 13.69 14.68
C GLU A 132 9.83 15.15 15.05
N GLU A 133 10.58 16.11 14.54
CA GLU A 133 10.35 17.53 14.79
C GLU A 133 9.09 18.03 14.09
N ILE A 134 8.81 17.51 12.89
CA ILE A 134 7.68 17.92 12.06
C ILE A 134 6.39 17.21 12.48
N LEU A 135 6.44 15.89 12.63
CA LEU A 135 5.28 15.08 12.96
C LEU A 135 5.07 14.93 14.47
N GLY A 136 6.15 14.88 15.24
CA GLY A 136 6.12 14.40 16.62
C GLY A 136 5.74 12.91 16.65
N THR A 137 5.07 12.50 17.72
CA THR A 137 4.59 11.12 17.85
C THR A 137 3.50 10.81 16.81
N ILE A 138 3.65 9.71 16.08
CA ILE A 138 2.66 9.25 15.09
C ILE A 138 1.37 8.84 15.80
N LYS A 139 0.26 9.39 15.32
CA LYS A 139 -1.09 9.11 15.82
C LYS A 139 -1.86 8.15 14.95
N ASN A 140 -1.74 8.30 13.63
CA ASN A 140 -2.46 7.46 12.67
C ASN A 140 -1.78 7.49 11.30
N ILE A 141 -2.05 6.46 10.50
CA ILE A 141 -1.61 6.35 9.11
C ILE A 141 -2.79 5.85 8.30
N ILE A 142 -3.12 6.53 7.21
CA ILE A 142 -4.31 6.24 6.39
C ILE A 142 -3.91 6.27 4.92
N ILE A 143 -4.27 5.23 4.17
CA ILE A 143 -4.23 5.26 2.70
C ILE A 143 -5.42 6.11 2.25
N THR A 144 -5.16 7.20 1.55
CA THR A 144 -6.18 8.16 1.12
C THR A 144 -6.61 7.97 -0.32
N GLU A 145 -5.74 7.42 -1.17
CA GLU A 145 -6.03 7.17 -2.58
C GLU A 145 -5.47 5.82 -3.01
N ARG A 146 -6.26 5.10 -3.82
CA ARG A 146 -5.87 3.86 -4.49
C ARG A 146 -6.17 3.93 -5.98
N GLY A 147 -5.31 3.35 -6.80
CA GLY A 147 -5.62 3.05 -8.19
C GLY A 147 -6.72 1.98 -8.33
N ASN A 148 -7.26 1.82 -9.53
CA ASN A 148 -8.32 0.84 -9.80
C ASN A 148 -7.92 -0.60 -9.46
N SER A 149 -6.65 -0.92 -9.57
CA SER A 149 -6.06 -2.22 -9.19
C SER A 149 -5.91 -2.42 -7.69
N GLY A 150 -6.17 -1.40 -6.86
CA GLY A 150 -5.98 -1.42 -5.41
C GLY A 150 -4.62 -0.92 -4.94
N ILE A 151 -3.69 -0.58 -5.83
CA ILE A 151 -2.38 -0.04 -5.46
C ILE A 151 -2.53 1.27 -4.68
N ALA A 152 -1.85 1.42 -3.56
CA ALA A 152 -1.82 2.66 -2.80
C ALA A 152 -1.08 3.75 -3.58
N GLN A 153 -1.74 4.88 -3.83
CA GLN A 153 -1.22 6.04 -4.56
C GLN A 153 -0.90 7.21 -3.64
N SER A 154 -1.70 7.39 -2.59
CA SER A 154 -1.48 8.43 -1.59
C SER A 154 -1.75 7.90 -0.18
N MET A 155 -0.96 8.39 0.76
CA MET A 155 -1.05 8.05 2.17
C MET A 155 -0.84 9.30 3.02
N VAL A 156 -1.55 9.42 4.13
CA VAL A 156 -1.32 10.50 5.11
C VAL A 156 -0.89 9.91 6.44
N ILE A 157 0.21 10.44 6.97
CA ILE A 157 0.72 10.15 8.31
C ILE A 157 0.38 11.32 9.20
N TYR A 158 -0.45 11.09 10.20
CA TYR A 158 -0.83 12.07 11.21
C TYR A 158 0.06 11.94 12.44
N GLY A 159 0.69 13.01 12.79
CA GLY A 159 1.48 13.14 14.00
C GLY A 159 0.82 14.01 15.08
N LYS A 160 1.52 14.21 16.19
CA LYS A 160 1.09 15.11 17.27
C LYS A 160 1.28 16.57 16.91
N GLN A 161 2.24 16.89 16.03
CA GLN A 161 2.63 18.26 15.69
C GLN A 161 2.19 18.70 14.30
N GLY A 162 1.83 17.77 13.42
CA GLY A 162 1.40 18.04 12.05
C GLY A 162 1.08 16.74 11.32
N ALA A 163 0.99 16.81 10.00
CA ALA A 163 0.79 15.64 9.15
C ALA A 163 1.68 15.72 7.91
N VAL A 164 1.91 14.58 7.28
CA VAL A 164 2.56 14.51 5.97
C VAL A 164 1.75 13.63 5.03
N LYS A 165 1.44 14.14 3.84
CA LYS A 165 0.94 13.36 2.72
C LYS A 165 2.13 12.83 1.94
N VAL A 166 2.07 11.56 1.61
CA VAL A 166 3.08 10.85 0.82
C VAL A 166 2.43 10.36 -0.46
N ASP A 167 2.89 10.87 -1.60
CA ASP A 167 2.35 10.54 -2.91
C ASP A 167 3.30 9.61 -3.69
N GLY A 168 2.72 8.61 -4.32
CA GLY A 168 3.41 7.63 -5.14
C GLY A 168 3.77 6.33 -4.41
N GLN A 169 3.53 5.22 -5.10
CA GLN A 169 3.70 3.87 -4.56
C GLN A 169 5.14 3.61 -4.04
N MET A 170 6.16 4.14 -4.71
CA MET A 170 7.54 3.95 -4.29
C MET A 170 7.84 4.72 -3.00
N ALA A 171 7.39 5.98 -2.91
CA ALA A 171 7.53 6.81 -1.72
C ALA A 171 6.86 6.16 -0.49
N ILE A 172 5.64 5.65 -0.65
CA ILE A 172 4.91 4.92 0.40
C ILE A 172 5.72 3.71 0.89
N ARG A 173 6.27 2.91 -0.04
CA ARG A 173 7.08 1.73 0.29
C ARG A 173 8.40 2.09 0.98
N GLN A 174 8.98 3.24 0.65
CA GLN A 174 10.20 3.75 1.32
C GLN A 174 9.91 4.22 2.74
N VAL A 175 8.83 4.97 2.95
CA VAL A 175 8.45 5.49 4.27
C VAL A 175 8.09 4.39 5.26
N LEU A 176 7.38 3.36 4.80
CA LEU A 176 6.93 2.24 5.64
C LEU A 176 7.84 1.01 5.51
N TYR A 177 9.13 1.18 5.15
CA TYR A 177 10.01 0.03 5.01
C TYR A 177 10.11 -0.80 6.30
N PRO A 178 10.32 -2.13 6.21
CA PRO A 178 10.27 -3.03 7.37
C PRO A 178 11.53 -2.92 8.23
N PHE A 179 11.62 -1.81 8.98
CA PHE A 179 12.73 -1.52 9.88
C PHE A 179 12.66 -2.42 11.13
N GLU A 180 13.67 -3.26 11.31
CA GLU A 180 13.79 -4.17 12.46
C GLU A 180 12.55 -5.05 12.72
N VAL A 181 11.79 -5.34 11.65
CA VAL A 181 10.62 -6.22 11.67
C VAL A 181 10.75 -7.31 10.61
N GLU A 182 9.97 -8.36 10.78
CA GLU A 182 9.91 -9.46 9.82
C GLU A 182 8.70 -9.32 8.91
N ILE A 183 8.87 -9.68 7.66
CA ILE A 183 7.78 -9.91 6.71
C ILE A 183 7.39 -11.37 6.83
N VAL A 184 6.15 -11.64 7.21
CA VAL A 184 5.56 -12.97 7.26
C VAL A 184 4.86 -13.23 5.94
N LYS A 185 5.28 -14.26 5.21
CA LYS A 185 4.69 -14.65 3.92
C LYS A 185 3.50 -15.59 4.12
N GLN A 186 2.73 -15.84 3.07
CA GLN A 186 1.54 -16.71 3.18
C GLN A 186 1.85 -18.18 3.54
N ASP A 187 3.08 -18.65 3.29
CA ASP A 187 3.57 -19.98 3.69
C ASP A 187 4.15 -19.99 5.12
N GLU A 188 3.92 -18.91 5.89
CA GLU A 188 4.42 -18.68 7.23
C GLU A 188 5.95 -18.50 7.32
N SER A 189 6.68 -18.57 6.20
CA SER A 189 8.10 -18.23 6.18
C SER A 189 8.31 -16.74 6.42
N ARG A 190 9.47 -16.40 7.02
CA ARG A 190 9.78 -15.04 7.46
C ARG A 190 11.06 -14.53 6.80
N VAL A 191 11.09 -13.27 6.48
CA VAL A 191 12.29 -12.58 5.97
C VAL A 191 12.43 -11.22 6.65
N SER A 192 13.66 -10.75 6.78
CA SER A 192 14.00 -9.44 7.36
C SER A 192 15.08 -8.74 6.53
N GLY A 193 15.41 -7.51 6.91
CA GLY A 193 16.48 -6.74 6.28
C GLY A 193 16.13 -6.14 4.92
N TRP A 194 14.85 -5.99 4.62
CA TRP A 194 14.40 -5.32 3.41
C TRP A 194 14.40 -3.80 3.59
N SER A 195 14.80 -3.08 2.55
CA SER A 195 14.84 -1.61 2.53
C SER A 195 13.56 -0.96 1.99
N LEU A 196 12.58 -1.76 1.56
CA LEU A 196 11.29 -1.33 1.01
C LEU A 196 10.21 -2.31 1.45
N LEU A 197 8.95 -1.84 1.54
CA LEU A 197 7.82 -2.77 1.58
C LEU A 197 7.81 -3.65 0.32
N PRO A 198 7.31 -4.89 0.40
CA PRO A 198 7.26 -5.80 -0.74
C PRO A 198 6.53 -5.20 -1.95
N SER A 199 5.42 -4.52 -1.70
CA SER A 199 4.61 -3.84 -2.72
C SER A 199 3.82 -2.68 -2.08
N ALA A 200 3.11 -1.90 -2.91
CA ALA A 200 2.13 -0.93 -2.42
C ALA A 200 0.68 -1.48 -2.42
N TYR A 201 0.52 -2.78 -2.54
CA TYR A 201 -0.77 -3.47 -2.40
C TYR A 201 -0.93 -3.97 -0.97
N PHE A 202 -1.30 -3.07 -0.07
CA PHE A 202 -1.52 -3.39 1.35
C PHE A 202 -2.60 -2.48 1.94
N TYR A 203 -3.18 -2.93 3.04
CA TYR A 203 -3.93 -2.07 3.95
C TYR A 203 -3.25 -2.06 5.33
N ILE A 204 -3.59 -1.09 6.15
CA ILE A 204 -3.01 -0.88 7.46
C ILE A 204 -4.10 -0.81 8.51
N GLU A 205 -3.86 -1.45 9.63
CA GLU A 205 -4.68 -1.38 10.83
C GLU A 205 -3.86 -0.90 12.01
N LYS A 206 -4.51 -0.21 12.92
CA LYS A 206 -3.93 0.16 14.19
C LYS A 206 -4.76 -0.45 15.31
N ASP A 207 -4.12 -1.20 16.18
CA ASP A 207 -4.79 -1.79 17.32
C ASP A 207 -5.00 -0.80 18.48
N LYS A 208 -5.63 -1.28 19.56
CA LYS A 208 -5.93 -0.47 20.75
C LYS A 208 -4.68 -0.14 21.56
N GLU A 209 -3.63 -0.94 21.45
CA GLU A 209 -2.34 -0.73 22.10
C GLU A 209 -1.44 0.24 21.30
N GLY A 210 -1.81 0.53 20.06
CA GLY A 210 -1.12 1.47 19.19
C GLY A 210 -0.13 0.82 18.24
N ALA A 211 -0.06 -0.52 18.18
CA ALA A 211 0.68 -1.25 17.18
C ALA A 211 0.01 -1.16 15.81
N TYR A 212 0.80 -1.34 14.76
CA TYR A 212 0.33 -1.27 13.38
C TYR A 212 0.52 -2.62 12.69
N HIS A 213 -0.51 -3.06 12.00
CA HIS A 213 -0.55 -4.31 11.26
C HIS A 213 -0.76 -4.01 9.78
N LEU A 214 0.18 -4.40 8.94
CA LEU A 214 0.09 -4.29 7.50
C LEU A 214 -0.23 -5.65 6.91
N TYR A 215 -1.25 -5.72 6.07
CA TYR A 215 -1.63 -6.91 5.32
C TYR A 215 -1.60 -6.59 3.83
N GLY A 216 -0.84 -7.33 3.09
CA GLY A 216 -0.63 -7.02 1.68
C GLY A 216 -0.41 -8.25 0.80
N GLY A 217 -0.12 -7.99 -0.45
CA GLY A 217 0.16 -9.02 -1.43
C GLY A 217 1.07 -8.57 -2.55
N GLY A 218 1.71 -9.54 -3.18
CA GLY A 218 2.63 -9.32 -4.28
C GLY A 218 4.01 -8.81 -3.89
N PHE A 219 4.91 -8.86 -4.86
CA PHE A 219 6.28 -8.37 -4.73
C PHE A 219 6.70 -7.62 -5.99
N GLY A 220 6.93 -6.32 -5.86
CA GLY A 220 7.33 -5.44 -6.94
C GLY A 220 6.47 -4.17 -7.03
N HIS A 221 6.50 -3.50 -8.19
CA HIS A 221 5.81 -2.23 -8.39
C HIS A 221 4.39 -2.35 -8.97
N GLY A 222 3.97 -3.52 -9.38
CA GLY A 222 2.58 -3.76 -9.71
C GLY A 222 2.21 -3.71 -11.20
N VAL A 223 3.08 -3.21 -12.06
CA VAL A 223 2.84 -3.17 -13.51
C VAL A 223 3.17 -4.54 -14.12
N GLY A 224 2.21 -5.12 -14.80
CA GLY A 224 2.32 -6.44 -15.44
C GLY A 224 1.95 -6.42 -16.92
#